data_22eef1569d77933b6f7ceba60c22c7da
#
_entry.id   22eef1569d77933b6f7ceba60c22c7da
#
_cell.length_a   1.000
_cell.length_b   1.000
_cell.length_c   1.000
_cell.angle_alpha   90.00
_cell.angle_beta   90.00
_cell.angle_gamma   90.00
#
_symmetry.space_group_name_H-M   'P 1'
#
loop_
_entity.id
_entity.type
_entity.pdbx_description
1 polymer ?
#
loop_
_entity_poly.entity_id
_entity_poly.type
_entity_poly.pdbx_seq_one_letter_code
_entity_poly.pdbx_strand_id
1 'polypeptide(L)'
;MKNKIIDCITFFNENFIFDLRYNIIKDSVDFIKKYIDGLAMLKFNNFHWHLTEDQGWRIEIEKYPELNNIGSFRDSTLIGHYGDKPRQFDKSRYGGFYTKKEIKEIVKYANKRGINVIPEIEMPGHSQAAVDSYPMLGCSGEQVGVAPLWGVFKEIYCSKNETFDFLEDIIDEVVELFPSKYIHIGGDEAPKTNWKACGNCQDVIKR
;
A
#
# COMPACT_ATOMS: atom_id res chain seq x y z
N MET A 1 10.29 13.36 32.50
CA MET A 1 9.45 12.67 31.50
C MET A 1 10.37 11.77 30.69
N LYS A 2 10.23 10.45 30.86
CA LYS A 2 11.06 9.48 30.13
C LYS A 2 10.67 9.53 28.65
N ASN A 3 11.64 9.75 27.77
CA ASN A 3 11.47 9.62 26.33
C ASN A 3 10.94 8.21 26.06
N LYS A 4 9.68 8.11 25.63
CA LYS A 4 9.15 6.85 25.13
C LYS A 4 9.84 6.59 23.79
N ILE A 5 10.60 5.50 23.73
CA ILE A 5 11.12 4.97 22.49
C ILE A 5 9.91 4.69 21.61
N ILE A 6 9.87 5.29 20.44
CA ILE A 6 8.85 5.01 19.43
C ILE A 6 9.29 3.73 18.75
N ASP A 7 8.77 2.60 19.23
CA ASP A 7 8.97 1.34 18.53
C ASP A 7 7.96 1.29 17.38
N CYS A 8 8.43 1.62 16.19
CA CYS A 8 7.70 1.39 14.96
C CYS A 8 7.88 -0.08 14.57
N ILE A 9 6.83 -0.88 14.66
CA ILE A 9 6.84 -2.19 14.01
C ILE A 9 6.29 -1.98 12.61
N THR A 10 7.18 -2.04 11.65
CA THR A 10 6.83 -2.16 10.24
C THR A 10 6.37 -3.59 10.00
N PHE A 11 5.12 -3.77 9.60
CA PHE A 11 4.62 -5.06 9.15
C PHE A 11 5.07 -5.32 7.73
N PHE A 12 6.35 -5.62 7.56
CA PHE A 12 6.85 -6.35 6.43
C PHE A 12 6.93 -7.83 6.81
N ASN A 13 5.80 -8.51 6.75
CA ASN A 13 5.88 -9.95 6.70
C ASN A 13 5.04 -10.40 5.51
N GLU A 14 5.72 -10.69 4.41
CA GLU A 14 5.14 -11.28 3.21
C GLU A 14 4.31 -12.53 3.51
N ASN A 15 4.66 -13.26 4.55
CA ASN A 15 3.89 -14.40 5.05
C ASN A 15 2.54 -13.99 5.65
N PHE A 16 2.40 -12.75 6.11
CA PHE A 16 1.16 -12.27 6.71
C PHE A 16 0.13 -11.82 5.68
N ILE A 17 0.56 -11.24 4.58
CA ILE A 17 -0.28 -11.04 3.39
C ILE A 17 -0.68 -12.40 2.80
N PHE A 18 0.15 -13.42 2.96
CA PHE A 18 -0.08 -14.78 2.51
C PHE A 18 -1.15 -15.52 3.31
N ASP A 19 -1.25 -15.35 4.61
CA ASP A 19 -2.28 -16.00 5.45
C ASP A 19 -3.67 -15.35 5.32
N LEU A 20 -3.75 -14.09 4.90
CA LEU A 20 -5.01 -13.45 4.51
C LEU A 20 -5.58 -13.99 3.19
N ARG A 21 -4.91 -14.95 2.53
CA ARG A 21 -5.38 -15.53 1.26
C ARG A 21 -6.68 -16.31 1.36
N TYR A 22 -7.04 -16.80 2.52
CA TYR A 22 -8.13 -17.77 2.65
C TYR A 22 -9.46 -17.21 3.12
N ASN A 23 -9.50 -16.01 3.72
CA ASN A 23 -10.77 -15.40 4.15
C ASN A 23 -10.78 -13.89 3.95
N ILE A 24 -11.43 -13.52 2.93
CA ILE A 24 -11.64 -12.23 2.31
C ILE A 24 -12.28 -11.23 3.29
N ILE A 25 -11.70 -10.05 3.41
CA ILE A 25 -12.24 -8.75 3.89
C ILE A 25 -13.00 -8.77 5.23
N LYS A 26 -13.95 -9.67 5.46
CA LYS A 26 -14.75 -9.69 6.68
C LYS A 26 -13.96 -10.17 7.90
N ASP A 27 -13.06 -11.14 7.70
CA ASP A 27 -12.16 -11.65 8.72
C ASP A 27 -10.95 -10.73 8.95
N SER A 28 -10.59 -9.89 7.96
CA SER A 28 -9.46 -8.99 8.04
C SER A 28 -9.62 -7.88 9.08
N VAL A 29 -10.81 -7.29 9.24
CA VAL A 29 -11.07 -6.26 10.26
C VAL A 29 -10.94 -6.85 11.67
N ASP A 30 -11.53 -8.02 11.90
CA ASP A 30 -11.43 -8.72 13.19
C ASP A 30 -10.00 -9.18 13.49
N PHE A 31 -9.28 -9.59 12.45
CA PHE A 31 -7.88 -9.93 12.58
C PHE A 31 -7.04 -8.70 12.97
N ILE A 32 -7.19 -7.56 12.28
CA ILE A 32 -6.50 -6.31 12.64
C ILE A 32 -6.82 -5.90 14.09
N LYS A 33 -8.06 -6.06 14.54
CA LYS A 33 -8.41 -5.80 15.94
C LYS A 33 -7.70 -6.71 16.91
N LYS A 34 -7.63 -8.03 16.65
CA LYS A 34 -6.87 -8.98 17.48
C LYS A 34 -5.38 -8.63 17.51
N TYR A 35 -4.86 -8.18 16.36
CA TYR A 35 -3.49 -7.74 16.27
C TYR A 35 -3.24 -6.49 17.13
N ILE A 36 -4.12 -5.49 17.05
CA ILE A 36 -4.08 -4.30 17.90
C ILE A 36 -4.16 -4.67 19.38
N ASP A 37 -4.95 -5.68 19.75
CA ASP A 37 -4.99 -6.21 21.12
C ASP A 37 -3.63 -6.76 21.56
N GLY A 38 -2.95 -7.51 20.68
CA GLY A 38 -1.59 -7.99 20.92
C GLY A 38 -0.58 -6.86 21.10
N LEU A 39 -0.62 -5.84 20.24
CA LEU A 39 0.21 -4.65 20.36
C LEU A 39 -0.02 -3.94 21.71
N ALA A 40 -1.28 -3.77 22.10
CA ALA A 40 -1.63 -3.14 23.37
C ALA A 40 -1.13 -3.93 24.57
N MET A 41 -1.25 -5.27 24.57
CA MET A 41 -0.72 -6.16 25.60
C MET A 41 0.80 -6.03 25.75
N LEU A 42 1.51 -5.90 24.65
CA LEU A 42 2.96 -5.69 24.59
C LEU A 42 3.36 -4.23 24.80
N LYS A 43 2.40 -3.33 25.09
CA LYS A 43 2.62 -1.90 25.38
C LYS A 43 3.21 -1.10 24.22
N PHE A 44 2.98 -1.51 22.98
CA PHE A 44 3.22 -0.66 21.83
C PHE A 44 2.22 0.49 21.82
N ASN A 45 2.64 1.62 21.27
CA ASN A 45 1.82 2.84 21.18
C ASN A 45 1.58 3.31 19.75
N ASN A 46 2.18 2.64 18.76
CA ASN A 46 1.95 2.90 17.36
C ASN A 46 1.73 1.59 16.61
N PHE A 47 0.83 1.65 15.64
CA PHE A 47 0.60 0.64 14.61
C PHE A 47 0.87 1.28 13.26
N HIS A 48 1.92 0.83 12.57
CA HIS A 48 2.24 1.23 11.22
C HIS A 48 1.49 0.32 10.26
N TRP A 49 0.55 0.88 9.49
CA TRP A 49 -0.34 0.13 8.62
C TRP A 49 -0.04 0.40 7.16
N HIS A 50 0.63 -0.56 6.52
CA HIS A 50 0.99 -0.52 5.11
C HIS A 50 -0.24 -0.85 4.26
N LEU A 51 -0.73 0.11 3.47
CA LEU A 51 -2.02 0.03 2.78
C LEU A 51 -1.91 -0.03 1.25
N THR A 52 -0.74 0.22 0.68
CA THR A 52 -0.57 0.22 -0.77
C THR A 52 0.73 -0.44 -1.18
N GLU A 53 0.68 -1.25 -2.25
CA GLU A 53 1.82 -2.03 -2.73
C GLU A 53 1.63 -2.39 -4.21
N ASP A 54 2.68 -2.87 -4.88
CA ASP A 54 2.64 -3.37 -6.26
C ASP A 54 1.62 -4.50 -6.45
N GLN A 55 1.40 -5.32 -5.41
CA GLN A 55 0.49 -6.47 -5.42
C GLN A 55 -0.95 -6.10 -5.04
N GLY A 56 -1.21 -4.84 -4.73
CA GLY A 56 -2.57 -4.37 -4.52
C GLY A 56 -2.72 -3.10 -3.68
N TRP A 57 -3.72 -2.35 -4.01
CA TRP A 57 -4.18 -1.16 -3.31
C TRP A 57 -5.25 -1.52 -2.28
N ARG A 58 -5.08 -1.18 -1.00
CA ARG A 58 -5.91 -1.71 0.10
C ARG A 58 -6.73 -0.67 0.87
N ILE A 59 -6.86 0.55 0.35
CA ILE A 59 -7.62 1.63 0.97
C ILE A 59 -8.66 2.20 0.00
N GLU A 60 -9.89 2.41 0.46
CA GLU A 60 -10.92 3.07 -0.34
C GLU A 60 -10.59 4.53 -0.58
N ILE A 61 -10.60 4.94 -1.86
CA ILE A 61 -10.44 6.31 -2.33
C ILE A 61 -11.62 6.64 -3.23
N GLU A 62 -12.44 7.61 -2.82
CA GLU A 62 -13.66 7.95 -3.56
C GLU A 62 -13.37 8.68 -4.88
N LYS A 63 -12.37 9.57 -4.87
CA LYS A 63 -12.01 10.35 -6.06
C LYS A 63 -11.43 9.49 -7.18
N TYR A 64 -10.81 8.37 -6.83
CA TYR A 64 -10.12 7.49 -7.77
C TYR A 64 -10.62 6.03 -7.66
N PRO A 65 -11.86 5.73 -8.11
CA PRO A 65 -12.50 4.43 -7.88
C PRO A 65 -11.77 3.24 -8.54
N GLU A 66 -10.99 3.46 -9.63
CA GLU A 66 -10.27 2.37 -10.28
C GLU A 66 -9.13 1.81 -9.41
N LEU A 67 -8.62 2.57 -8.42
CA LEU A 67 -7.73 2.02 -7.40
C LEU A 67 -8.36 0.84 -6.66
N ASN A 68 -9.67 0.90 -6.44
CA ASN A 68 -10.42 -0.14 -5.76
C ASN A 68 -10.99 -1.19 -6.71
N ASN A 69 -11.39 -0.80 -7.93
CA ASN A 69 -11.96 -1.71 -8.92
C ASN A 69 -10.90 -2.57 -9.63
N ILE A 70 -9.74 -1.99 -9.91
CA ILE A 70 -8.61 -2.61 -10.61
C ILE A 70 -7.45 -2.86 -9.64
N GLY A 71 -6.89 -1.80 -9.06
CA GLY A 71 -5.67 -1.84 -8.25
C GLY A 71 -5.76 -2.73 -7.01
N SER A 72 -6.95 -2.98 -6.48
CA SER A 72 -7.14 -3.87 -5.33
C SER A 72 -7.14 -5.35 -5.69
N PHE A 73 -7.05 -5.72 -6.95
CA PHE A 73 -7.17 -7.10 -7.41
C PHE A 73 -6.02 -7.51 -8.33
N ARG A 74 -5.53 -8.73 -8.17
CA ARG A 74 -4.60 -9.40 -9.08
C ARG A 74 -5.19 -10.72 -9.57
N ASP A 75 -4.88 -11.11 -10.79
CA ASP A 75 -5.50 -12.28 -11.45
C ASP A 75 -4.88 -13.61 -11.05
N SER A 76 -3.72 -13.57 -10.42
CA SER A 76 -3.03 -14.77 -9.94
C SER A 76 -2.07 -14.42 -8.81
N THR A 77 -1.60 -15.44 -8.09
CA THR A 77 -0.56 -15.27 -7.06
C THR A 77 0.51 -16.35 -7.26
N LEU A 78 1.77 -15.99 -7.04
CA LEU A 78 2.89 -16.92 -7.06
C LEU A 78 2.68 -18.01 -6.00
N ILE A 79 2.85 -19.28 -6.42
CA ILE A 79 2.89 -20.45 -5.52
C ILE A 79 4.35 -20.74 -5.20
N GLY A 80 4.66 -20.88 -3.89
CA GLY A 80 6.02 -21.15 -3.44
C GLY A 80 6.89 -19.90 -3.33
N HIS A 81 8.20 -20.07 -3.45
CA HIS A 81 9.17 -19.00 -3.25
C HIS A 81 9.48 -18.26 -4.57
N TYR A 82 9.75 -16.97 -4.48
CA TYR A 82 10.15 -16.10 -5.61
C TYR A 82 11.33 -16.68 -6.44
N GLY A 83 12.27 -17.35 -5.77
CA GLY A 83 13.44 -17.97 -6.40
C GLY A 83 13.16 -19.29 -7.12
N ASP A 84 11.98 -19.90 -6.94
CA ASP A 84 11.64 -21.21 -7.53
C ASP A 84 11.60 -21.13 -9.06
N LYS A 85 12.06 -22.20 -9.71
CA LYS A 85 12.07 -22.33 -11.16
C LYS A 85 11.58 -23.74 -11.57
N PRO A 86 10.60 -23.88 -12.51
CA PRO A 86 9.81 -22.78 -13.06
C PRO A 86 8.84 -22.18 -12.03
N ARG A 87 8.54 -20.89 -12.15
CA ARG A 87 7.53 -20.24 -11.31
C ARG A 87 6.15 -20.77 -11.65
N GLN A 88 5.34 -21.00 -10.63
CA GLN A 88 3.94 -21.43 -10.75
C GLN A 88 3.01 -20.40 -10.13
N PHE A 89 1.82 -20.26 -10.70
CA PHE A 89 0.80 -19.31 -10.25
C PHE A 89 -0.54 -20.04 -10.06
N ASP A 90 -1.30 -19.64 -9.06
CA ASP A 90 -2.56 -20.28 -8.68
C ASP A 90 -3.74 -19.99 -9.64
N LYS A 91 -3.59 -18.99 -10.51
CA LYS A 91 -4.63 -18.54 -11.47
C LYS A 91 -5.95 -18.14 -10.80
N SER A 92 -5.91 -17.80 -9.53
CA SER A 92 -7.07 -17.37 -8.74
C SER A 92 -7.02 -15.87 -8.55
N ARG A 93 -8.09 -15.18 -8.94
CA ARG A 93 -8.20 -13.74 -8.68
C ARG A 93 -8.24 -13.50 -7.18
N TYR A 94 -7.33 -12.67 -6.70
CA TYR A 94 -7.20 -12.30 -5.29
C TYR A 94 -7.25 -10.79 -5.13
N GLY A 95 -7.92 -10.31 -4.08
CA GLY A 95 -7.92 -8.89 -3.77
C GLY A 95 -8.98 -8.48 -2.76
N GLY A 96 -9.06 -7.16 -2.60
CA GLY A 96 -9.95 -6.47 -1.69
C GLY A 96 -9.30 -5.25 -1.09
N PHE A 97 -10.09 -4.44 -0.41
CA PHE A 97 -9.64 -3.20 0.23
C PHE A 97 -10.47 -2.94 1.48
N TYR A 98 -9.97 -2.07 2.34
CA TYR A 98 -10.71 -1.57 3.50
C TYR A 98 -11.54 -0.36 3.08
N THR A 99 -12.83 -0.42 3.37
CA THR A 99 -13.72 0.74 3.21
C THR A 99 -13.37 1.83 4.21
N LYS A 100 -13.66 3.08 3.90
CA LYS A 100 -13.50 4.21 4.84
C LYS A 100 -14.18 3.96 6.18
N LYS A 101 -15.32 3.26 6.16
CA LYS A 101 -16.05 2.87 7.38
C LYS A 101 -15.23 1.89 8.23
N GLU A 102 -14.66 0.87 7.61
CA GLU A 102 -13.82 -0.13 8.30
C GLU A 102 -12.54 0.49 8.84
N ILE A 103 -11.90 1.38 8.07
CA ILE A 103 -10.72 2.13 8.53
C ILE A 103 -11.05 2.97 9.78
N LYS A 104 -12.13 3.75 9.73
CA LYS A 104 -12.58 4.56 10.88
C LYS A 104 -12.89 3.68 12.10
N GLU A 105 -13.44 2.49 11.89
CA GLU A 105 -13.71 1.52 12.94
C GLU A 105 -12.41 1.00 13.58
N ILE A 106 -11.42 0.62 12.76
CA ILE A 106 -10.11 0.14 13.19
C ILE A 106 -9.35 1.25 13.94
N VAL A 107 -9.29 2.44 13.39
CA VAL A 107 -8.64 3.61 14.03
C VAL A 107 -9.27 3.91 15.38
N LYS A 108 -10.60 3.92 15.47
CA LYS A 108 -11.31 4.11 16.74
C LYS A 108 -11.02 2.99 17.75
N TYR A 109 -10.88 1.76 17.26
CA TYR A 109 -10.55 0.59 18.10
C TYR A 109 -9.13 0.69 18.68
N ALA A 110 -8.16 1.09 17.86
CA ALA A 110 -6.76 1.31 18.25
C ALA A 110 -6.64 2.46 19.26
N ASN A 111 -7.29 3.59 19.00
CA ASN A 111 -7.29 4.76 19.89
C ASN A 111 -7.79 4.43 21.31
N LYS A 112 -8.83 3.59 21.43
CA LYS A 112 -9.33 3.13 22.74
C LYS A 112 -8.29 2.33 23.54
N ARG A 113 -7.24 1.83 22.88
CA ARG A 113 -6.14 1.07 23.47
C ARG A 113 -4.86 1.87 23.61
N GLY A 114 -4.92 3.17 23.32
CA GLY A 114 -3.76 4.06 23.37
C GLY A 114 -2.78 3.83 22.21
N ILE A 115 -3.24 3.22 21.10
CA ILE A 115 -2.44 2.96 19.92
C ILE A 115 -2.80 3.99 18.84
N ASN A 116 -1.79 4.72 18.36
CA ASN A 116 -1.87 5.57 17.19
C ASN A 116 -1.69 4.72 15.93
N VAL A 117 -2.51 4.92 14.90
CA VAL A 117 -2.38 4.24 13.61
C VAL A 117 -1.73 5.18 12.62
N ILE A 118 -0.58 4.79 12.08
CA ILE A 118 0.18 5.53 11.07
C ILE A 118 -0.04 4.82 9.74
N PRO A 119 -0.78 5.41 8.79
CA PRO A 119 -0.95 4.81 7.47
C PRO A 119 0.31 4.95 6.64
N GLU A 120 0.58 3.96 5.78
CA GLU A 120 1.60 4.05 4.75
C GLU A 120 0.96 3.99 3.37
N ILE A 121 1.31 4.99 2.55
CA ILE A 121 0.94 5.12 1.14
C ILE A 121 2.24 5.24 0.35
N GLU A 122 2.56 4.20 -0.40
CA GLU A 122 3.83 4.08 -1.12
C GLU A 122 3.96 5.08 -2.27
N MET A 123 5.10 5.76 -2.27
CA MET A 123 5.54 6.64 -3.37
C MET A 123 7.05 6.91 -3.29
N PRO A 124 7.79 6.97 -4.39
CA PRO A 124 7.33 6.79 -5.77
C PRO A 124 7.36 5.34 -6.24
N GLY A 125 8.03 4.44 -5.51
CA GLY A 125 8.09 3.01 -5.73
C GLY A 125 6.84 2.29 -5.25
N HIS A 126 6.81 0.97 -5.37
CA HIS A 126 5.72 0.10 -4.89
C HIS A 126 4.32 0.57 -5.31
N SER A 127 4.22 1.14 -6.52
CA SER A 127 3.04 1.83 -7.02
C SER A 127 2.44 1.18 -8.27
N GLN A 128 2.88 -0.03 -8.65
CA GLN A 128 2.43 -0.70 -9.86
C GLN A 128 0.90 -0.90 -9.90
N ALA A 129 0.28 -1.22 -8.75
CA ALA A 129 -1.18 -1.34 -8.68
C ALA A 129 -1.92 -0.04 -8.99
N ALA A 130 -1.39 1.10 -8.52
CA ALA A 130 -1.94 2.41 -8.84
C ALA A 130 -1.70 2.81 -10.29
N VAL A 131 -0.49 2.54 -10.82
CA VAL A 131 -0.14 2.78 -12.23
C VAL A 131 -0.98 1.92 -13.16
N ASP A 132 -1.29 0.67 -12.80
CA ASP A 132 -2.20 -0.17 -13.56
C ASP A 132 -3.62 0.38 -13.59
N SER A 133 -4.10 0.90 -12.44
CA SER A 133 -5.43 1.50 -12.32
C SER A 133 -5.56 2.79 -13.12
N TYR A 134 -4.50 3.59 -13.17
CA TYR A 134 -4.41 4.87 -13.85
C TYR A 134 -3.08 4.96 -14.62
N PRO A 135 -3.00 4.43 -15.85
CA PRO A 135 -1.75 4.33 -16.61
C PRO A 135 -1.01 5.65 -16.83
N MET A 136 -1.75 6.75 -16.82
CA MET A 136 -1.19 8.10 -16.95
C MET A 136 -0.23 8.47 -15.82
N LEU A 137 -0.31 7.79 -14.65
CA LEU A 137 0.56 8.03 -13.50
C LEU A 137 1.99 7.48 -13.72
N GLY A 138 2.13 6.50 -14.61
CA GLY A 138 3.41 5.91 -14.98
C GLY A 138 4.11 6.64 -16.13
N CYS A 139 5.39 6.33 -16.36
CA CYS A 139 6.16 6.92 -17.46
C CYS A 139 5.74 6.41 -18.84
N SER A 140 5.29 5.16 -18.95
CA SER A 140 4.86 4.54 -20.21
C SER A 140 3.46 4.99 -20.62
N GLY A 141 2.57 5.26 -19.69
CA GLY A 141 1.15 5.49 -19.94
C GLY A 141 0.38 4.22 -20.32
N GLU A 142 0.94 3.04 -20.07
CA GLU A 142 0.35 1.75 -20.42
C GLU A 142 -0.09 0.97 -19.17
N GLN A 143 -1.11 0.13 -19.31
CA GLN A 143 -1.48 -0.83 -18.28
C GLN A 143 -0.40 -1.91 -18.16
N VAL A 144 -0.05 -2.28 -16.93
CA VAL A 144 1.08 -3.16 -16.63
C VAL A 144 0.66 -4.40 -15.85
N GLY A 145 -0.59 -4.45 -15.39
CA GLY A 145 -1.12 -5.48 -14.50
C GLY A 145 -0.69 -5.29 -13.05
N VAL A 146 -1.59 -5.60 -12.12
CA VAL A 146 -1.26 -5.67 -10.68
C VAL A 146 -0.30 -6.84 -10.45
N ALA A 147 0.80 -6.61 -9.73
CA ALA A 147 1.86 -7.60 -9.59
C ALA A 147 1.37 -8.89 -8.90
N PRO A 148 1.60 -10.08 -9.52
CA PRO A 148 1.17 -11.36 -8.96
C PRO A 148 2.20 -12.01 -8.03
N LEU A 149 3.35 -11.36 -7.83
CA LEU A 149 4.48 -11.87 -7.05
C LEU A 149 5.22 -10.73 -6.38
N TRP A 150 6.01 -11.08 -5.37
CA TRP A 150 6.95 -10.14 -4.74
C TRP A 150 8.10 -9.76 -5.69
N GLY A 151 8.56 -8.52 -5.58
CA GLY A 151 9.72 -8.02 -6.32
C GLY A 151 9.82 -6.50 -6.28
N VAL A 152 10.93 -5.99 -6.82
CA VAL A 152 11.15 -4.57 -7.04
C VAL A 152 10.82 -4.26 -8.50
N PHE A 153 9.76 -3.51 -8.73
CA PHE A 153 9.23 -3.26 -10.07
C PHE A 153 9.63 -1.88 -10.57
N LYS A 154 9.83 -1.77 -11.89
CA LYS A 154 10.20 -0.51 -12.55
C LYS A 154 9.02 0.43 -12.83
N GLU A 155 7.81 -0.09 -12.70
CA GLU A 155 6.56 0.65 -12.92
C GLU A 155 6.21 1.48 -11.68
N ILE A 156 6.87 2.63 -11.58
CA ILE A 156 6.75 3.59 -10.48
C ILE A 156 6.12 4.89 -10.99
N TYR A 157 5.67 5.73 -10.06
CA TYR A 157 5.10 7.03 -10.41
C TYR A 157 6.07 7.89 -11.23
N CYS A 158 5.52 8.53 -12.27
CA CYS A 158 6.23 9.49 -13.11
C CYS A 158 6.15 10.90 -12.48
N SER A 159 7.16 11.73 -12.67
CA SER A 159 7.18 13.12 -12.19
C SER A 159 6.40 14.09 -13.09
N LYS A 160 5.15 13.75 -13.41
CA LYS A 160 4.20 14.60 -14.12
C LYS A 160 3.36 15.41 -13.13
N ASN A 161 2.84 16.58 -13.54
CA ASN A 161 1.97 17.38 -12.69
C ASN A 161 0.72 16.59 -12.31
N GLU A 162 0.10 15.86 -13.23
CA GLU A 162 -1.09 15.03 -12.99
C GLU A 162 -0.83 13.94 -11.94
N THR A 163 0.41 13.46 -11.84
CA THR A 163 0.79 12.50 -10.80
C THR A 163 0.89 13.17 -9.43
N PHE A 164 1.41 14.38 -9.36
CA PHE A 164 1.45 15.14 -8.10
C PHE A 164 0.05 15.53 -7.66
N ASP A 165 -0.80 16.01 -8.55
CA ASP A 165 -2.21 16.32 -8.26
C ASP A 165 -2.95 15.07 -7.73
N PHE A 166 -2.71 13.91 -8.34
CA PHE A 166 -3.24 12.63 -7.87
C PHE A 166 -2.76 12.29 -6.45
N LEU A 167 -1.47 12.43 -6.18
CA LEU A 167 -0.89 12.10 -4.87
C LEU A 167 -1.38 13.06 -3.77
N GLU A 168 -1.54 14.35 -4.09
CA GLU A 168 -2.13 15.33 -3.17
C GLU A 168 -3.56 14.93 -2.82
N ASP A 169 -4.38 14.59 -3.80
CA ASP A 169 -5.76 14.13 -3.59
C ASP A 169 -5.83 12.86 -2.73
N ILE A 170 -4.92 11.90 -2.94
CA ILE A 170 -4.82 10.69 -2.11
C ILE A 170 -4.51 11.04 -0.66
N ILE A 171 -3.51 11.90 -0.45
CA ILE A 171 -3.11 12.31 0.91
C ILE A 171 -4.23 13.05 1.60
N ASP A 172 -4.96 13.92 0.92
CA ASP A 172 -6.10 14.65 1.48
C ASP A 172 -7.19 13.68 1.99
N GLU A 173 -7.56 12.65 1.22
CA GLU A 173 -8.52 11.65 1.67
C GLU A 173 -7.97 10.79 2.84
N VAL A 174 -6.68 10.47 2.84
CA VAL A 174 -6.04 9.69 3.91
C VAL A 174 -5.99 10.49 5.22
N VAL A 175 -5.65 11.77 5.19
CA VAL A 175 -5.61 12.64 6.37
C VAL A 175 -6.98 12.70 7.08
N GLU A 176 -8.08 12.65 6.34
CA GLU A 176 -9.42 12.62 6.92
C GLU A 176 -9.76 11.33 7.68
N LEU A 177 -9.08 10.23 7.35
CA LEU A 177 -9.31 8.91 7.94
C LEU A 177 -8.45 8.63 9.16
N PHE A 178 -7.25 9.20 9.21
CA PHE A 178 -6.25 8.92 10.23
C PHE A 178 -5.89 10.15 11.04
N PRO A 179 -6.20 10.20 12.35
CA PRO A 179 -5.86 11.31 13.22
C PRO A 179 -4.38 11.36 13.63
N SER A 180 -3.56 10.54 13.02
CA SER A 180 -2.11 10.52 13.21
C SER A 180 -1.48 11.83 12.74
N LYS A 181 -0.43 12.27 13.45
CA LYS A 181 0.39 13.40 13.00
C LYS A 181 1.34 13.04 11.86
N TYR A 182 1.45 11.78 11.53
CA TYR A 182 2.39 11.25 10.55
C TYR A 182 1.64 10.36 9.55
N ILE A 183 2.03 10.48 8.29
CA ILE A 183 1.77 9.54 7.22
C ILE A 183 3.13 9.05 6.75
N HIS A 184 3.31 7.75 6.62
CA HIS A 184 4.49 7.17 6.00
C HIS A 184 4.27 7.12 4.48
N ILE A 185 5.28 7.54 3.73
CA ILE A 185 5.20 7.60 2.26
C ILE A 185 6.06 6.53 1.56
N GLY A 186 6.59 5.56 2.32
CA GLY A 186 7.53 4.58 1.80
C GLY A 186 8.83 5.24 1.38
N GLY A 187 9.11 5.18 0.10
CA GLY A 187 10.27 5.87 -0.51
C GLY A 187 11.44 4.96 -0.80
N ASP A 188 11.32 3.68 -0.46
CA ASP A 188 12.34 2.67 -0.72
C ASP A 188 12.20 2.04 -2.11
N GLU A 189 13.19 1.27 -2.47
CA GLU A 189 13.26 0.40 -3.65
C GLU A 189 12.72 1.00 -4.97
N ALA A 190 12.89 2.32 -5.19
CA ALA A 190 12.41 3.00 -6.39
C ALA A 190 13.41 2.89 -7.56
N PRO A 191 13.22 1.98 -8.52
CA PRO A 191 14.12 1.82 -9.66
C PRO A 191 14.00 2.99 -10.63
N LYS A 192 15.12 3.64 -10.93
CA LYS A 192 15.14 4.83 -11.79
C LYS A 192 15.16 4.51 -13.29
N THR A 193 14.90 3.24 -13.68
CA THR A 193 15.01 2.80 -15.07
C THR A 193 14.07 3.59 -15.99
N ASN A 194 12.78 3.66 -15.66
CA ASN A 194 11.80 4.38 -16.46
C ASN A 194 12.03 5.90 -16.39
N TRP A 195 12.43 6.44 -15.24
CA TRP A 195 12.75 7.86 -15.12
C TRP A 195 13.92 8.30 -15.99
N LYS A 196 14.93 7.45 -16.15
CA LYS A 196 16.09 7.76 -17.03
C LYS A 196 15.69 7.88 -18.49
N ALA A 197 14.67 7.14 -18.92
CA ALA A 197 14.17 7.15 -20.29
C ALA A 197 13.02 8.16 -20.52
N CYS A 198 12.43 8.68 -19.47
CA CYS A 198 11.26 9.57 -19.55
C CYS A 198 11.65 11.04 -19.64
N GLY A 199 11.21 11.73 -20.71
CA GLY A 199 11.48 13.16 -20.92
C GLY A 199 11.01 14.03 -19.76
N ASN A 200 9.77 13.83 -19.28
CA ASN A 200 9.24 14.58 -18.13
C ASN A 200 10.11 14.47 -16.88
N CYS A 201 10.54 13.22 -16.57
CA CYS A 201 11.40 13.00 -15.40
C CYS A 201 12.78 13.63 -15.59
N GLN A 202 13.34 13.58 -16.80
CA GLN A 202 14.65 14.21 -17.08
C GLN A 202 14.58 15.73 -17.01
N ASP A 203 13.46 16.34 -17.37
CA ASP A 203 13.28 17.78 -17.28
C ASP A 203 13.16 18.27 -15.82
N VAL A 204 12.53 17.47 -14.95
CA VAL A 204 12.49 17.76 -13.49
C VAL A 204 13.89 17.65 -12.88
N ILE A 205 14.68 16.63 -13.26
CA ILE A 205 16.06 16.44 -12.75
C ILE A 205 17.00 17.59 -13.15
N LYS A 206 16.75 18.25 -14.29
CA LYS A 206 17.58 19.37 -14.79
C LYS A 206 17.28 20.72 -14.14
N ARG A 207 16.15 20.84 -13.42
CA ARG A 207 15.74 22.06 -12.70
C ARG A 207 16.44 22.16 -11.35
#